data_6dc593c66b31111383c8d3f9d366905f
#
_entry.id   6dc593c66b31111383c8d3f9d366905f
#
_cell.length_a   1.000
_cell.length_b   1.000
_cell.length_c   1.000
_cell.angle_alpha   90.00
_cell.angle_beta   90.00
_cell.angle_gamma   90.00
#
_symmetry.space_group_name_H-M   'P 1'
#
loop_
_entity.id
_entity.type
_entity.pdbx_description
1 polymer ?
#
loop_
_entity_poly.entity_id
_entity_poly.type
_entity_poly.pdbx_seq_one_letter_code
_entity_poly.pdbx_strand_id
1 'polypeptide(L)'
;SGGQQQRILLARALCAAQKVLLLDEPVTGLDPKATAEFYELIGSLNKEGISIIMVSHDLQVISYATHILHVEKDNSFYGTKQEYLNSDKGRHFLSESREA
;
A
#
# COMPACT_ATOMS: atom_id res chain seq x y z
N SER A 1 16.40 4.29 13.14
CA SER A 1 14.96 4.14 13.32
C SER A 1 14.35 3.24 12.25
N GLY A 2 13.14 2.77 12.49
CA GLY A 2 12.44 1.93 11.53
C GLY A 2 12.24 2.62 10.17
N GLY A 3 11.96 3.93 10.19
CA GLY A 3 11.78 4.69 8.95
C GLY A 3 13.05 4.77 8.12
N GLN A 4 14.19 4.93 8.77
CA GLN A 4 15.48 4.96 8.07
C GLN A 4 15.80 3.61 7.45
N GLN A 5 15.54 2.52 8.16
CA GLN A 5 15.76 1.17 7.64
C GLN A 5 14.89 0.90 6.43
N GLN A 6 13.64 1.32 6.45
CA GLN A 6 12.74 1.16 5.31
C GLN A 6 13.21 1.93 4.09
N ARG A 7 13.74 3.13 4.29
CA ARG A 7 14.29 3.92 3.18
C ARG A 7 15.50 3.25 2.54
N ILE A 8 16.36 2.64 3.36
CA ILE A 8 17.52 1.90 2.85
C ILE A 8 17.08 0.70 2.04
N LEU A 9 16.11 -0.07 2.55
CA LEU A 9 15.57 -1.23 1.84
C LEU A 9 14.92 -0.82 0.52
N LEU A 10 14.17 0.28 0.54
CA LEU A 10 13.53 0.81 -0.66
C LEU A 10 14.56 1.23 -1.69
N ALA A 11 15.62 1.91 -1.27
CA ALA A 11 16.69 2.32 -2.17
C ALA A 11 17.35 1.11 -2.84
N ARG A 12 17.58 0.04 -2.08
CA ARG A 12 18.14 -1.21 -2.62
C ARG A 12 17.20 -1.82 -3.66
N ALA A 13 15.91 -1.86 -3.35
CA ALA A 13 14.90 -2.40 -4.26
C ALA A 13 14.86 -1.60 -5.58
N LEU A 14 14.96 -0.27 -5.49
CA LEU A 14 14.98 0.59 -6.67
C LEU A 14 16.20 0.36 -7.53
N CYS A 15 17.35 0.10 -6.94
CA CYS A 15 18.56 -0.20 -7.69
C CYS A 15 18.44 -1.52 -8.44
N ALA A 16 17.69 -2.46 -7.88
CA ALA A 16 17.51 -3.79 -8.47
C ALA A 16 16.35 -3.84 -9.45
N ALA A 17 15.25 -3.14 -9.15
CA ALA A 17 14.02 -3.15 -9.95
C ALA A 17 13.93 -1.86 -10.76
N GLN A 18 13.90 -1.96 -12.07
CA GLN A 18 13.91 -0.77 -12.92
C GLN A 18 12.55 -0.11 -13.11
N LYS A 19 11.45 -0.87 -13.10
CA LYS A 19 10.12 -0.35 -13.42
C LYS A 19 9.02 -0.73 -12.44
N VAL A 20 9.20 -1.82 -11.72
CA VAL A 20 8.19 -2.34 -10.79
C VAL A 20 8.83 -2.58 -9.43
N LEU A 21 8.18 -2.09 -8.41
CA LEU A 21 8.61 -2.28 -7.02
C LEU A 21 7.52 -3.06 -6.29
N LEU A 22 7.90 -4.19 -5.71
CA LEU A 22 6.99 -5.04 -4.94
C LEU A 22 7.33 -4.94 -3.47
N LEU A 23 6.37 -4.53 -2.65
CA LEU A 23 6.55 -4.33 -1.21
C LEU A 23 5.53 -5.16 -0.43
N ASP A 24 5.99 -5.88 0.58
CA ASP A 24 5.15 -6.72 1.42
C ASP A 24 5.15 -6.18 2.85
N GLU A 25 4.00 -5.69 3.30
CA GLU A 25 3.78 -5.12 4.63
C GLU A 25 4.89 -4.11 5.02
N PRO A 26 5.17 -3.11 4.18
CA PRO A 26 6.37 -2.29 4.35
C PRO A 26 6.32 -1.34 5.54
N VAL A 27 5.14 -1.08 6.11
CA VAL A 27 5.02 -0.15 7.24
C VAL A 27 4.78 -0.83 8.57
N THR A 28 4.84 -2.15 8.61
CA THR A 28 4.69 -2.89 9.86
C THR A 28 5.78 -2.48 10.86
N GLY A 29 5.36 -2.07 12.05
CA GLY A 29 6.28 -1.64 13.09
C GLY A 29 6.74 -0.19 13.02
N LEU A 30 6.29 0.57 12.02
CA LEU A 30 6.61 1.98 11.93
C LEU A 30 5.63 2.83 12.74
N ASP A 31 6.12 3.92 13.33
CA ASP A 31 5.25 4.88 13.97
C ASP A 31 4.45 5.68 12.91
N PRO A 32 3.41 6.45 13.32
CA PRO A 32 2.59 7.18 12.36
C PRO A 32 3.37 8.17 11.48
N LYS A 33 4.38 8.83 12.04
CA LYS A 33 5.17 9.78 11.27
C LYS A 33 6.01 9.09 10.21
N ALA A 34 6.68 8.01 10.58
CA ALA A 34 7.49 7.23 9.64
C ALA A 34 6.63 6.59 8.57
N THR A 35 5.43 6.14 8.93
CA THR A 35 4.46 5.58 7.99
C THR A 35 4.06 6.62 6.94
N ALA A 36 3.72 7.83 7.37
CA ALA A 36 3.35 8.91 6.46
C ALA A 36 4.48 9.28 5.53
N GLU A 37 5.70 9.38 6.05
CA GLU A 37 6.89 9.68 5.24
C GLU A 37 7.13 8.59 4.20
N PHE A 38 6.93 7.33 4.58
CA PHE A 38 7.09 6.21 3.65
C PHE A 38 6.09 6.30 2.50
N TYR A 39 4.83 6.56 2.80
CA TYR A 39 3.82 6.68 1.74
C TYR A 39 4.05 7.87 0.83
N GLU A 40 4.55 8.99 1.37
CA GLU A 40 4.93 10.14 0.54
C GLU A 40 6.05 9.78 -0.44
N LEU A 41 7.04 9.03 0.04
CA LEU A 41 8.14 8.56 -0.80
C LEU A 41 7.63 7.65 -1.91
N ILE A 42 6.75 6.70 -1.58
CA ILE A 42 6.14 5.79 -2.55
C ILE A 42 5.36 6.58 -3.62
N GLY A 43 4.60 7.57 -3.20
CA GLY A 43 3.87 8.44 -4.12
C GLY A 43 4.79 9.17 -5.09
N SER A 44 5.91 9.67 -4.59
CA SER A 44 6.91 10.36 -5.42
C SER A 44 7.50 9.43 -6.47
N LEU A 45 7.84 8.21 -6.07
CA LEU A 45 8.40 7.21 -6.98
C LEU A 45 7.40 6.82 -8.07
N ASN A 46 6.14 6.69 -7.69
CA ASN A 46 5.08 6.38 -8.66
C ASN A 46 4.93 7.49 -9.69
N LYS A 47 5.02 8.75 -9.27
CA LYS A 47 4.97 9.89 -10.18
C LYS A 47 6.13 9.90 -11.16
N GLU A 48 7.27 9.34 -10.77
CA GLU A 48 8.44 9.23 -11.63
C GLU A 48 8.34 8.06 -12.62
N GLY A 49 7.24 7.32 -12.60
CA GLY A 49 7.00 6.25 -13.56
C GLY A 49 7.26 4.84 -13.03
N ILE A 50 7.52 4.70 -11.73
CA ILE A 50 7.73 3.38 -11.13
C ILE A 50 6.38 2.82 -10.71
N SER A 51 6.05 1.63 -11.19
CA SER A 51 4.85 0.92 -10.77
C SER A 51 5.08 0.30 -9.40
N ILE A 52 4.15 0.52 -8.48
CA ILE A 52 4.26 0.04 -7.11
C ILE A 52 3.16 -0.99 -6.85
N ILE A 53 3.54 -2.18 -6.40
CA ILE A 53 2.61 -3.20 -5.94
C ILE A 53 2.88 -3.41 -4.47
N MET A 54 1.88 -3.22 -3.64
CA MET A 54 2.03 -3.29 -2.19
C MET A 54 1.02 -4.26 -1.59
N VAL A 55 1.51 -5.17 -0.77
CA VAL A 55 0.65 -6.06 0.03
C VAL A 55 0.54 -5.46 1.42
N SER A 56 -0.67 -5.20 1.88
CA SER A 56 -0.87 -4.55 3.17
C SER A 56 -2.25 -4.84 3.75
N HIS A 57 -2.34 -4.80 5.08
CA HIS A 57 -3.60 -4.83 5.81
C HIS A 57 -3.93 -3.44 6.37
N ASP A 58 -3.11 -2.45 6.09
CA ASP A 58 -3.26 -1.09 6.61
C ASP A 58 -4.28 -0.32 5.78
N LEU A 59 -5.32 0.20 6.47
CA LEU A 59 -6.35 1.02 5.85
C LEU A 59 -5.79 2.24 5.14
N GLN A 60 -4.70 2.79 5.65
CA GLN A 60 -4.10 3.99 5.07
C GLN A 60 -3.63 3.77 3.64
N VAL A 61 -3.30 2.53 3.28
CA VAL A 61 -2.82 2.23 1.93
C VAL A 61 -3.87 2.57 0.87
N ILE A 62 -5.16 2.48 1.22
CA ILE A 62 -6.25 2.77 0.29
C ILE A 62 -6.16 4.20 -0.23
N SER A 63 -5.80 5.16 0.64
CA SER A 63 -5.68 6.56 0.25
C SER A 63 -4.65 6.80 -0.84
N TYR A 64 -3.61 5.97 -0.87
CA TYR A 64 -2.49 6.14 -1.79
C TYR A 64 -2.58 5.25 -3.02
N ALA A 65 -3.49 4.28 -3.02
CA ALA A 65 -3.63 3.34 -4.11
C ALA A 65 -4.43 3.94 -5.27
N THR A 66 -4.13 3.50 -6.49
CA THR A 66 -4.96 3.79 -7.66
C THR A 66 -5.92 2.65 -7.91
N HIS A 67 -5.46 1.42 -7.68
CA HIS A 67 -6.24 0.20 -7.86
C HIS A 67 -6.08 -0.68 -6.64
N ILE A 68 -7.06 -1.53 -6.41
CA ILE A 68 -7.07 -2.44 -5.27
C ILE A 68 -7.41 -3.85 -5.72
N LEU A 69 -6.58 -4.79 -5.26
CA LEU A 69 -6.88 -6.21 -5.36
C LEU A 69 -7.12 -6.71 -3.94
N HIS A 70 -8.39 -6.99 -3.64
CA HIS A 70 -8.78 -7.53 -2.33
C HIS A 70 -8.89 -9.05 -2.48
N VAL A 71 -7.95 -9.77 -1.91
CA VAL A 71 -7.88 -11.22 -2.06
C VAL A 71 -8.67 -11.90 -0.95
N GLU A 72 -9.61 -12.74 -1.35
CA GLU A 72 -10.38 -13.59 -0.45
C GLU A 72 -10.40 -15.01 -0.99
N LYS A 73 -10.73 -15.96 -0.12
CA LYS A 73 -10.73 -17.37 -0.45
C LYS A 73 -11.63 -17.72 -1.63
N ASP A 74 -12.85 -17.18 -1.63
CA ASP A 74 -13.88 -17.57 -2.58
C ASP A 74 -14.23 -16.55 -3.65
N ASN A 75 -13.95 -15.27 -3.39
CA ASN A 75 -14.39 -14.21 -4.28
C ASN A 75 -13.52 -12.96 -4.09
N SER A 76 -12.49 -12.82 -4.90
CA SER A 76 -11.60 -11.66 -4.85
C SER A 76 -12.14 -10.51 -5.68
N PHE A 77 -11.74 -9.30 -5.34
CA PHE A 77 -12.11 -8.09 -6.06
C PHE A 77 -10.86 -7.46 -6.68
N TYR A 78 -11.00 -6.95 -7.90
CA TYR A 78 -9.99 -6.10 -8.50
C TYR A 78 -10.66 -4.93 -9.21
N GLY A 79 -10.15 -3.73 -9.00
CA GLY A 79 -10.68 -2.54 -9.66
C GLY A 79 -10.00 -1.28 -9.17
N THR A 80 -10.54 -0.13 -9.59
CA THR A 80 -10.04 1.15 -9.12
C THR A 80 -10.38 1.36 -7.65
N LYS A 81 -9.68 2.30 -7.02
CA LYS A 81 -9.99 2.68 -5.64
C LYS A 81 -11.47 3.04 -5.48
N GLN A 82 -12.00 3.83 -6.41
CA GLN A 82 -13.40 4.25 -6.33
C GLN A 82 -14.37 3.07 -6.43
N GLU A 83 -14.11 2.14 -7.34
CA GLU A 83 -14.91 0.93 -7.48
C GLU A 83 -14.86 0.09 -6.20
N TYR A 84 -13.68 -0.01 -5.59
CA TYR A 84 -13.53 -0.75 -4.33
C TYR A 84 -14.33 -0.11 -3.20
N LEU A 85 -14.23 1.21 -3.05
CA LEU A 85 -14.94 1.92 -1.98
C LEU A 85 -16.45 1.82 -2.13
N ASN A 86 -16.93 1.65 -3.35
CA ASN A 86 -18.37 1.47 -3.62
C ASN A 86 -18.80 0.01 -3.57
N SER A 87 -17.87 -0.93 -3.45
CA SER A 87 -18.21 -2.36 -3.42
C SER A 87 -18.59 -2.80 -2.01
N ASP A 88 -19.29 -3.92 -1.92
CA ASP A 88 -19.65 -4.52 -0.64
C ASP A 88 -18.40 -4.94 0.13
N LYS A 89 -17.39 -5.48 -0.57
CA LYS A 89 -16.13 -5.88 0.06
C LYS A 89 -15.41 -4.69 0.67
N GLY A 90 -15.34 -3.57 -0.04
CA GLY A 90 -14.69 -2.38 0.46
C GLY A 90 -15.39 -1.79 1.66
N ARG A 91 -16.71 -1.70 1.61
CA ARG A 91 -17.51 -1.20 2.74
C ARG A 91 -17.37 -2.11 3.96
N HIS A 92 -17.39 -3.40 3.75
CA HIS A 92 -17.25 -4.37 4.82
C HIS A 92 -15.87 -4.28 5.48
N PHE A 93 -14.82 -4.20 4.68
CA PHE A 93 -13.45 -4.06 5.17
C PHE A 93 -13.28 -2.79 6.03
N LEU A 94 -13.79 -1.67 5.55
CA LEU A 94 -13.72 -0.40 6.28
C LEU A 94 -14.54 -0.45 7.57
N SER A 95 -15.71 -1.09 7.54
CA SER A 95 -16.56 -1.24 8.70
C SER A 95 -15.89 -2.08 9.78
N GLU A 96 -15.33 -3.23 9.43
CA GLU A 96 -14.63 -4.09 10.38
C GLU A 96 -13.43 -3.39 11.01
N SER A 97 -12.68 -2.63 10.23
CA SER A 97 -11.52 -1.92 10.73
C SER A 97 -11.89 -0.83 11.73
N ARG A 98 -13.07 -0.23 11.57
CA ARG A 98 -13.56 0.77 12.51
C ARG A 98 -14.02 0.15 13.84
N GLU A 99 -14.53 -1.06 13.78
CA GLU A 99 -15.01 -1.76 14.96
C GLU A 99 -13.86 -2.39 15.77
N ALA A 100 -12.76 -2.64 15.13
CA ALA A 100 -11.58 -3.17 15.77
C ALA A 100 -10.81 -2.06 16.49
#